data_02d0995c01dc483a27401e4bae418365
#
_entry.id   02d0995c01dc483a27401e4bae418365
#
_cell.length_a   1.000
_cell.length_b   1.000
_cell.length_c   1.000
_cell.angle_alpha   90.00
_cell.angle_beta   90.00
_cell.angle_gamma   90.00
#
_symmetry.space_group_name_H-M   'P 1'
#
loop_
_entity.id
_entity.type
_entity.pdbx_description
1 polymer ?
#
loop_
_entity_poly.entity_id
_entity_poly.type
_entity_poly.pdbx_seq_one_letter_code
_entity_poly.pdbx_strand_id
1 'polypeptide(L)'
;APGRGEMVEAAVLMADIRGFTRFVADHPPAEVMRLLVAYQQRMGAVIAEHGGAIDKFLGDGILATFGCTGASQTPAADALRAALALAGEAAVFGRAFAAASGRKVEIGFAAVFGRVLFGTVGNDGRLEYTVIGEPVNLAAKLEKHNKVGCTCVVTDAATLVKAEAEGFAATSAFRLVPGVTVEGVAGPVDLAVIDQEKVAEPA
;
A
#
# COMPACT_ATOMS: atom_id res chain seq x y z
N ALA A 1 -16.32 23.40 2.57
CA ALA A 1 -17.22 23.48 1.42
C ALA A 1 -16.78 22.40 0.41
N PRO A 2 -17.72 21.70 -0.24
CA PRO A 2 -17.39 20.73 -1.30
C PRO A 2 -16.61 21.42 -2.43
N GLY A 3 -15.66 20.70 -3.05
CA GLY A 3 -14.89 21.19 -4.18
C GLY A 3 -13.65 22.02 -3.82
N ARG A 4 -13.18 22.00 -2.58
CA ARG A 4 -11.86 22.53 -2.24
C ARG A 4 -10.80 21.45 -2.36
N GLY A 5 -9.77 21.74 -3.13
CA GLY A 5 -8.62 20.84 -3.29
C GLY A 5 -7.35 21.65 -3.47
N GLU A 6 -6.25 21.05 -3.06
CA GLU A 6 -4.90 21.58 -3.22
C GLU A 6 -3.96 20.55 -3.81
N MET A 7 -2.98 21.01 -4.57
CA MET A 7 -1.90 20.17 -5.05
C MET A 7 -0.86 20.03 -3.97
N VAL A 8 -0.64 18.82 -3.50
CA VAL A 8 0.35 18.51 -2.46
C VAL A 8 1.36 17.46 -2.96
N GLU A 9 2.56 17.50 -2.39
CA GLU A 9 3.52 16.41 -2.55
C GLU A 9 3.28 15.40 -1.44
N ALA A 10 2.93 14.18 -1.83
CA ALA A 10 2.55 13.11 -0.89
C ALA A 10 2.99 11.74 -1.40
N ALA A 11 3.09 10.77 -0.53
CA ALA A 11 3.18 9.39 -0.92
C ALA A 11 1.82 8.71 -0.76
N VAL A 12 1.51 7.86 -1.73
CA VAL A 12 0.31 7.01 -1.76
C VAL A 12 0.73 5.58 -1.52
N LEU A 13 0.08 4.91 -0.60
CA LEU A 13 0.29 3.48 -0.31
C LEU A 13 -0.99 2.71 -0.61
N MET A 14 -0.85 1.65 -1.37
CA MET A 14 -1.90 0.68 -1.67
C MET A 14 -1.56 -0.66 -1.03
N ALA A 15 -2.57 -1.31 -0.47
CA ALA A 15 -2.48 -2.69 0.03
C ALA A 15 -3.68 -3.49 -0.44
N ASP A 16 -3.49 -4.78 -0.71
CA ASP A 16 -4.56 -5.68 -1.16
C ASP A 16 -4.29 -7.12 -0.74
N ILE A 17 -5.36 -7.87 -0.42
CA ILE A 17 -5.27 -9.30 -0.08
C ILE A 17 -5.26 -10.12 -1.36
N ARG A 18 -4.22 -10.91 -1.56
CA ARG A 18 -4.13 -11.78 -2.75
C ARG A 18 -5.19 -12.86 -2.75
N GLY A 19 -5.88 -12.97 -3.90
CA GLY A 19 -6.88 -14.00 -4.10
C GLY A 19 -8.16 -13.82 -3.28
N PHE A 20 -8.42 -12.62 -2.76
CA PHE A 20 -9.57 -12.34 -1.90
C PHE A 20 -10.92 -12.66 -2.56
N THR A 21 -11.10 -12.34 -3.84
CA THR A 21 -12.33 -12.68 -4.59
C THR A 21 -12.65 -14.17 -4.53
N ARG A 22 -11.61 -15.01 -4.70
CA ARG A 22 -11.77 -16.47 -4.60
C ARG A 22 -12.06 -16.89 -3.16
N PHE A 23 -11.40 -16.25 -2.19
CA PHE A 23 -11.65 -16.50 -0.78
C PHE A 23 -13.12 -16.24 -0.42
N VAL A 24 -13.69 -15.12 -0.88
CA VAL A 24 -15.11 -14.78 -0.67
C VAL A 24 -16.04 -15.84 -1.26
N ALA A 25 -15.74 -16.37 -2.46
CA ALA A 25 -16.56 -17.37 -3.10
C ALA A 25 -16.56 -18.73 -2.35
N ASP A 26 -15.44 -19.04 -1.68
CA ASP A 26 -15.21 -20.37 -1.07
C ASP A 26 -15.50 -20.41 0.44
N HIS A 27 -15.87 -19.27 1.07
CA HIS A 27 -16.00 -19.18 2.54
C HIS A 27 -17.31 -18.55 3.00
N PRO A 28 -17.78 -18.93 4.20
CA PRO A 28 -18.95 -18.29 4.82
C PRO A 28 -18.73 -16.79 5.04
N PRO A 29 -19.77 -15.96 4.87
CA PRO A 29 -19.66 -14.50 5.05
C PRO A 29 -19.06 -14.06 6.39
N ALA A 30 -19.33 -14.80 7.47
CA ALA A 30 -18.78 -14.50 8.78
C ALA A 30 -17.25 -14.66 8.86
N GLU A 31 -16.67 -15.60 8.12
CA GLU A 31 -15.21 -15.78 8.03
C GLU A 31 -14.57 -14.68 7.19
N VAL A 32 -15.20 -14.32 6.07
CA VAL A 32 -14.78 -13.21 5.21
C VAL A 32 -14.73 -11.91 6.01
N MET A 33 -15.78 -11.62 6.76
CA MET A 33 -15.83 -10.40 7.59
C MET A 33 -14.80 -10.41 8.71
N ARG A 34 -14.57 -11.55 9.37
CA ARG A 34 -13.51 -11.66 10.39
C ARG A 34 -12.12 -11.40 9.81
N LEU A 35 -11.82 -11.96 8.64
CA LEU A 35 -10.57 -11.71 7.95
C LEU A 35 -10.39 -10.23 7.63
N LEU A 36 -11.41 -9.61 7.01
CA LEU A 36 -11.37 -8.19 6.62
C LEU A 36 -11.16 -7.28 7.82
N VAL A 37 -11.93 -7.45 8.89
CA VAL A 37 -11.83 -6.61 10.08
C VAL A 37 -10.44 -6.73 10.72
N ALA A 38 -9.94 -7.95 10.90
CA ALA A 38 -8.62 -8.18 11.47
C ALA A 38 -7.50 -7.58 10.58
N TYR A 39 -7.59 -7.76 9.28
CA TYR A 39 -6.67 -7.18 8.30
C TYR A 39 -6.67 -5.66 8.37
N GLN A 40 -7.85 -5.03 8.27
CA GLN A 40 -7.98 -3.57 8.29
C GLN A 40 -7.46 -2.96 9.60
N GLN A 41 -7.77 -3.58 10.75
CA GLN A 41 -7.29 -3.12 12.05
C GLN A 41 -5.76 -3.19 12.16
N ARG A 42 -5.15 -4.31 11.78
CA ARG A 42 -3.70 -4.52 11.93
C ARG A 42 -2.91 -3.67 10.94
N MET A 43 -3.27 -3.67 9.66
CA MET A 43 -2.59 -2.85 8.66
C MET A 43 -2.80 -1.36 8.90
N GLY A 44 -4.00 -0.97 9.32
CA GLY A 44 -4.33 0.43 9.66
C GLY A 44 -3.51 0.96 10.83
N ALA A 45 -3.28 0.14 11.86
CA ALA A 45 -2.43 0.51 13.00
C ALA A 45 -0.99 0.81 12.55
N VAL A 46 -0.40 -0.08 11.75
CA VAL A 46 0.97 0.12 11.20
C VAL A 46 1.06 1.39 10.36
N ILE A 47 0.07 1.65 9.50
CA ILE A 47 0.03 2.87 8.68
C ILE A 47 0.01 4.11 9.58
N ALA A 48 -0.84 4.13 10.60
CA ALA A 48 -0.96 5.27 11.52
C ALA A 48 0.31 5.48 12.36
N GLU A 49 0.95 4.44 12.84
CA GLU A 49 2.21 4.49 13.58
C GLU A 49 3.34 5.14 12.78
N HIS A 50 3.30 5.04 11.45
CA HIS A 50 4.27 5.64 10.54
C HIS A 50 3.82 7.00 9.97
N GLY A 51 2.80 7.64 10.55
CA GLY A 51 2.33 8.97 10.14
C GLY A 51 1.45 8.98 8.90
N GLY A 52 0.97 7.83 8.45
CA GLY A 52 0.02 7.70 7.36
C GLY A 52 -1.43 7.87 7.81
N ALA A 53 -2.28 8.27 6.88
CA ALA A 53 -3.73 8.35 7.06
C ALA A 53 -4.42 7.46 6.04
N ILE A 54 -5.39 6.66 6.50
CA ILE A 54 -6.22 5.88 5.58
C ILE A 54 -7.20 6.83 4.89
N ASP A 55 -7.13 6.86 3.56
CA ASP A 55 -8.08 7.62 2.73
C ASP A 55 -9.39 6.84 2.63
N LYS A 56 -9.31 5.58 2.24
CA LYS A 56 -10.48 4.69 2.17
C LYS A 56 -10.13 3.22 2.14
N PHE A 57 -11.11 2.41 2.49
CA PHE A 57 -11.10 0.97 2.22
C PHE A 57 -11.84 0.68 0.90
N LEU A 58 -11.26 -0.14 0.05
CA LEU A 58 -11.77 -0.54 -1.26
C LEU A 58 -12.01 -2.07 -1.28
N GLY A 59 -13.02 -2.52 -0.51
CA GLY A 59 -13.20 -3.95 -0.25
C GLY A 59 -12.06 -4.49 0.62
N ASP A 60 -11.23 -5.34 0.06
CA ASP A 60 -9.99 -5.85 0.65
C ASP A 60 -8.77 -4.94 0.39
N GLY A 61 -8.95 -3.86 -0.36
CA GLY A 61 -7.92 -2.87 -0.60
C GLY A 61 -7.88 -1.78 0.47
N ILE A 62 -6.68 -1.26 0.73
CA ILE A 62 -6.45 -0.05 1.54
C ILE A 62 -5.77 0.98 0.67
N LEU A 63 -6.31 2.18 0.63
CA LEU A 63 -5.65 3.37 0.10
C LEU A 63 -5.28 4.27 1.27
N ALA A 64 -4.00 4.54 1.43
CA ALA A 64 -3.47 5.43 2.47
C ALA A 64 -2.56 6.49 1.87
N THR A 65 -2.41 7.61 2.58
CA THR A 65 -1.58 8.73 2.17
C THR A 65 -0.65 9.16 3.28
N PHE A 66 0.52 9.67 2.90
CA PHE A 66 1.51 10.29 3.77
C PHE A 66 1.79 11.69 3.25
N GLY A 67 1.64 12.71 4.10
CA GLY A 67 1.85 14.12 3.75
C GLY A 67 0.59 14.90 3.36
N CYS A 68 -0.55 14.25 3.10
CA CYS A 68 -1.81 14.95 2.79
C CYS A 68 -2.42 15.64 4.03
N THR A 69 -2.29 15.05 5.22
CA THR A 69 -2.91 15.54 6.46
C THR A 69 -1.95 16.28 7.39
N GLY A 70 -0.71 16.54 6.95
CA GLY A 70 0.31 17.23 7.73
C GLY A 70 0.98 16.42 8.85
N ALA A 71 0.59 15.17 9.06
CA ALA A 71 1.20 14.29 10.06
C ALA A 71 2.62 13.84 9.68
N SER A 72 2.88 13.63 8.38
CA SER A 72 4.19 13.25 7.85
C SER A 72 4.89 14.48 7.22
N GLN A 73 6.13 14.71 7.63
CA GLN A 73 7.03 15.72 7.03
C GLN A 73 8.02 15.09 6.03
N THR A 74 8.12 13.78 6.00
CA THR A 74 8.97 12.96 5.13
C THR A 74 8.15 11.87 4.44
N PRO A 75 7.19 12.26 3.58
CA PRO A 75 6.14 11.36 3.11
C PRO A 75 6.66 10.13 2.34
N ALA A 76 7.69 10.26 1.52
CA ALA A 76 8.26 9.13 0.81
C ALA A 76 8.98 8.16 1.76
N ALA A 77 9.78 8.68 2.69
CA ALA A 77 10.48 7.87 3.69
C ALA A 77 9.51 7.17 4.64
N ASP A 78 8.48 7.87 5.11
CA ASP A 78 7.49 7.31 6.03
C ASP A 78 6.63 6.25 5.36
N ALA A 79 6.25 6.44 4.09
CA ALA A 79 5.53 5.44 3.31
C ALA A 79 6.36 4.17 3.10
N LEU A 80 7.67 4.27 2.82
CA LEU A 80 8.53 3.09 2.68
C LEU A 80 8.84 2.42 4.02
N ARG A 81 8.98 3.17 5.13
CA ARG A 81 9.06 2.59 6.48
C ARG A 81 7.78 1.82 6.81
N ALA A 82 6.63 2.41 6.52
CA ALA A 82 5.34 1.74 6.68
C ALA A 82 5.26 0.47 5.82
N ALA A 83 5.68 0.52 4.54
CA ALA A 83 5.64 -0.63 3.65
C ALA A 83 6.50 -1.79 4.15
N LEU A 84 7.69 -1.52 4.69
CA LEU A 84 8.54 -2.54 5.34
C LEU A 84 7.88 -3.15 6.56
N ALA A 85 7.35 -2.31 7.46
CA ALA A 85 6.66 -2.76 8.66
C ALA A 85 5.39 -3.56 8.32
N LEU A 86 4.62 -3.12 7.32
CA LEU A 86 3.45 -3.80 6.80
C LEU A 86 3.77 -5.18 6.23
N ALA A 87 4.88 -5.33 5.50
CA ALA A 87 5.33 -6.62 4.99
C ALA A 87 5.61 -7.61 6.13
N GLY A 88 6.30 -7.15 7.19
CA GLY A 88 6.54 -7.95 8.39
C GLY A 88 5.25 -8.32 9.12
N GLU A 89 4.35 -7.35 9.33
CA GLU A 89 3.05 -7.58 9.97
C GLU A 89 2.16 -8.52 9.15
N ALA A 90 2.16 -8.39 7.83
CA ALA A 90 1.43 -9.28 6.92
C ALA A 90 1.91 -10.73 7.01
N ALA A 91 3.22 -10.96 7.16
CA ALA A 91 3.77 -12.29 7.35
C ALA A 91 3.31 -12.91 8.69
N VAL A 92 3.30 -12.11 9.78
CA VAL A 92 2.79 -12.55 11.09
C VAL A 92 1.29 -12.85 11.00
N PHE A 93 0.52 -11.96 10.40
CA PHE A 93 -0.91 -12.11 10.20
C PHE A 93 -1.24 -13.36 9.38
N GLY A 94 -0.54 -13.55 8.24
CA GLY A 94 -0.73 -14.70 7.35
C GLY A 94 -0.44 -16.03 8.05
N ARG A 95 0.63 -16.11 8.87
CA ARG A 95 0.94 -17.31 9.67
C ARG A 95 -0.14 -17.59 10.73
N ALA A 96 -0.57 -16.58 11.45
CA ALA A 96 -1.62 -16.72 12.46
C ALA A 96 -2.95 -17.16 11.84
N PHE A 97 -3.30 -16.57 10.69
CA PHE A 97 -4.50 -16.95 9.95
C PHE A 97 -4.42 -18.38 9.41
N ALA A 98 -3.27 -18.78 8.87
CA ALA A 98 -3.04 -20.14 8.38
C ALA A 98 -3.13 -21.17 9.49
N ALA A 99 -2.59 -20.89 10.68
CA ALA A 99 -2.69 -21.76 11.85
C ALA A 99 -4.14 -21.93 12.33
N ALA A 100 -4.96 -20.88 12.24
CA ALA A 100 -6.35 -20.91 12.69
C ALA A 100 -7.32 -21.50 11.65
N SER A 101 -7.07 -21.31 10.36
CA SER A 101 -8.00 -21.65 9.28
C SER A 101 -7.50 -22.74 8.32
N GLY A 102 -6.21 -23.10 8.40
CA GLY A 102 -5.56 -23.99 7.41
C GLY A 102 -5.32 -23.32 6.06
N ARG A 103 -5.52 -22.01 5.93
CA ARG A 103 -5.48 -21.26 4.67
C ARG A 103 -4.41 -20.18 4.69
N LYS A 104 -3.62 -20.11 3.61
CA LYS A 104 -2.60 -19.08 3.43
C LYS A 104 -3.25 -17.78 2.95
N VAL A 105 -2.89 -16.66 3.60
CA VAL A 105 -3.24 -15.30 3.19
C VAL A 105 -1.94 -14.54 2.94
N GLU A 106 -1.85 -13.92 1.79
CA GLU A 106 -0.75 -13.05 1.39
C GLU A 106 -1.30 -11.65 1.08
N ILE A 107 -0.51 -10.62 1.39
CA ILE A 107 -0.88 -9.23 1.18
C ILE A 107 0.22 -8.58 0.36
N GLY A 108 -0.16 -7.84 -0.68
CA GLY A 108 0.72 -7.03 -1.50
C GLY A 108 0.65 -5.56 -1.12
N PHE A 109 1.77 -4.86 -1.23
CA PHE A 109 1.87 -3.44 -0.95
C PHE A 109 2.57 -2.72 -2.09
N ALA A 110 2.16 -1.47 -2.36
CA ALA A 110 2.90 -0.57 -3.23
C ALA A 110 2.87 0.84 -2.66
N ALA A 111 3.96 1.59 -2.82
CA ALA A 111 4.03 2.98 -2.43
C ALA A 111 4.60 3.82 -3.58
N VAL A 112 4.03 4.98 -3.85
CA VAL A 112 4.48 5.92 -4.89
C VAL A 112 4.40 7.34 -4.36
N PHE A 113 5.49 8.10 -4.48
CA PHE A 113 5.54 9.52 -4.14
C PHE A 113 5.32 10.39 -5.37
N GLY A 114 4.61 11.51 -5.21
CA GLY A 114 4.47 12.52 -6.25
C GLY A 114 3.43 13.57 -5.91
N ARG A 115 3.10 14.40 -6.89
CA ARG A 115 2.09 15.43 -6.74
C ARG A 115 0.70 14.85 -6.91
N VAL A 116 -0.15 15.08 -5.94
CA VAL A 116 -1.56 14.66 -5.95
C VAL A 116 -2.48 15.85 -5.66
N LEU A 117 -3.67 15.81 -6.19
CA LEU A 117 -4.77 16.67 -5.78
C LEU A 117 -5.42 16.04 -4.55
N PHE A 118 -5.32 16.71 -3.41
CA PHE A 118 -5.99 16.32 -2.18
C PHE A 118 -7.10 17.31 -1.85
N GLY A 119 -8.30 16.82 -1.59
CA GLY A 119 -9.43 17.70 -1.34
C GLY A 119 -10.69 16.98 -0.92
N THR A 120 -11.76 17.76 -0.80
CA THR A 120 -13.08 17.25 -0.44
C THR A 120 -13.98 17.21 -1.66
N VAL A 121 -14.59 16.06 -1.89
CA VAL A 121 -15.62 15.82 -2.92
C VAL A 121 -16.90 15.38 -2.25
N GLY A 122 -18.03 15.58 -2.93
CA GLY A 122 -19.32 15.14 -2.44
C GLY A 122 -20.41 16.19 -2.61
N ASN A 123 -21.53 15.96 -1.93
CA ASN A 123 -22.69 16.81 -1.90
C ASN A 123 -23.13 17.09 -0.46
N ASP A 124 -24.25 17.80 -0.28
CA ASP A 124 -24.76 18.20 1.04
C ASP A 124 -25.06 17.03 2.00
N GLY A 125 -25.18 15.80 1.49
CA GLY A 125 -25.45 14.62 2.31
C GLY A 125 -24.21 13.75 2.61
N ARG A 126 -23.13 13.91 1.84
CA ARG A 126 -21.92 13.11 1.99
C ARG A 126 -20.69 13.85 1.46
N LEU A 127 -19.77 14.14 2.36
CA LEU A 127 -18.45 14.69 2.03
C LEU A 127 -17.39 13.63 2.29
N GLU A 128 -16.51 13.46 1.33
CA GLU A 128 -15.35 12.57 1.46
C GLU A 128 -14.06 13.34 1.12
N TYR A 129 -13.03 13.07 1.88
CA TYR A 129 -11.69 13.40 1.43
C TYR A 129 -11.31 12.43 0.31
N THR A 130 -10.56 12.95 -0.67
CA THR A 130 -10.08 12.12 -1.77
C THR A 130 -8.72 12.59 -2.22
N VAL A 131 -7.94 11.65 -2.71
CA VAL A 131 -6.65 11.87 -3.35
C VAL A 131 -6.74 11.43 -4.81
N ILE A 132 -6.30 12.29 -5.71
CA ILE A 132 -6.36 12.07 -7.17
C ILE A 132 -5.01 12.41 -7.78
N GLY A 133 -4.53 11.59 -8.70
CA GLY A 133 -3.31 11.88 -9.44
C GLY A 133 -2.62 10.64 -9.98
N GLU A 134 -1.57 10.88 -10.75
CA GLU A 134 -0.75 9.81 -11.33
C GLU A 134 -0.15 8.89 -10.26
N PRO A 135 0.35 9.37 -9.11
CA PRO A 135 0.86 8.50 -8.05
C PRO A 135 -0.18 7.50 -7.53
N VAL A 136 -1.46 7.88 -7.46
CA VAL A 136 -2.54 6.99 -7.03
C VAL A 136 -2.74 5.86 -8.05
N ASN A 137 -2.78 6.22 -9.33
CA ASN A 137 -2.95 5.26 -10.42
C ASN A 137 -1.75 4.32 -10.53
N LEU A 138 -0.54 4.87 -10.41
CA LEU A 138 0.69 4.07 -10.46
C LEU A 138 0.76 3.11 -9.26
N ALA A 139 0.50 3.57 -8.05
CA ALA A 139 0.49 2.72 -6.85
C ALA A 139 -0.47 1.53 -6.99
N ALA A 140 -1.67 1.77 -7.53
CA ALA A 140 -2.64 0.71 -7.78
C ALA A 140 -2.16 -0.33 -8.81
N LYS A 141 -1.47 0.11 -9.86
CA LYS A 141 -0.90 -0.77 -10.89
C LYS A 141 0.30 -1.54 -10.38
N LEU A 142 1.16 -0.89 -9.60
CA LEU A 142 2.32 -1.52 -8.96
C LEU A 142 1.90 -2.56 -7.92
N GLU A 143 0.84 -2.28 -7.15
CA GLU A 143 0.31 -3.26 -6.20
C GLU A 143 -0.11 -4.55 -6.94
N LYS A 144 -0.85 -4.44 -8.03
CA LYS A 144 -1.23 -5.60 -8.87
C LYS A 144 -0.03 -6.32 -9.46
N HIS A 145 1.04 -5.60 -9.77
CA HIS A 145 2.28 -6.16 -10.32
C HIS A 145 3.00 -7.09 -9.33
N ASN A 146 2.79 -6.95 -8.02
CA ASN A 146 3.30 -7.88 -7.00
C ASN A 146 3.04 -9.36 -7.34
N LYS A 147 1.88 -9.68 -7.93
CA LYS A 147 1.52 -11.05 -8.32
C LYS A 147 2.44 -11.61 -9.40
N VAL A 148 2.78 -10.76 -10.38
CA VAL A 148 3.64 -11.14 -11.52
C VAL A 148 5.09 -11.28 -11.07
N GLY A 149 5.55 -10.37 -10.23
CA GLY A 149 6.92 -10.31 -9.74
C GLY A 149 7.24 -11.26 -8.58
N CYS A 150 6.25 -11.94 -8.01
CA CYS A 150 6.42 -12.72 -6.76
C CYS A 150 7.02 -11.86 -5.62
N THR A 151 6.60 -10.60 -5.55
CA THR A 151 7.06 -9.60 -4.59
C THR A 151 5.98 -9.30 -3.56
N CYS A 152 6.33 -8.75 -2.41
CA CYS A 152 5.36 -8.28 -1.42
C CYS A 152 5.27 -6.76 -1.35
N VAL A 153 6.34 -6.05 -1.70
CA VAL A 153 6.36 -4.59 -1.78
C VAL A 153 6.93 -4.17 -3.13
N VAL A 154 6.29 -3.22 -3.78
CA VAL A 154 6.77 -2.57 -5.01
C VAL A 154 6.70 -1.07 -4.86
N THR A 155 7.75 -0.38 -5.26
CA THR A 155 7.78 1.07 -5.46
C THR A 155 8.53 1.40 -6.75
N ASP A 156 8.38 2.59 -7.30
CA ASP A 156 9.24 3.05 -8.38
C ASP A 156 10.58 3.58 -7.84
N ALA A 157 11.62 3.54 -8.66
CA ALA A 157 12.95 3.98 -8.27
C ALA A 157 12.99 5.45 -7.86
N ALA A 158 12.15 6.30 -8.46
CA ALA A 158 12.06 7.72 -8.11
C ALA A 158 11.55 7.93 -6.68
N THR A 159 10.59 7.16 -6.23
CA THR A 159 10.11 7.17 -4.84
C THR A 159 11.20 6.73 -3.87
N LEU A 160 11.99 5.68 -4.20
CA LEU A 160 13.09 5.23 -3.36
C LEU A 160 14.16 6.32 -3.22
N VAL A 161 14.57 6.97 -4.30
CA VAL A 161 15.53 8.08 -4.30
C VAL A 161 15.00 9.25 -3.45
N LYS A 162 13.72 9.60 -3.57
CA LYS A 162 13.10 10.63 -2.75
C LYS A 162 13.11 10.27 -1.27
N ALA A 163 12.79 9.02 -0.95
CA ALA A 163 12.81 8.53 0.42
C ALA A 163 14.21 8.57 1.04
N GLU A 164 15.24 8.21 0.28
CA GLU A 164 16.65 8.35 0.70
C GLU A 164 16.99 9.79 1.05
N ALA A 165 16.59 10.76 0.21
CA ALA A 165 16.77 12.18 0.45
C ALA A 165 16.02 12.68 1.71
N GLU A 166 14.95 11.99 2.09
CA GLU A 166 14.18 12.22 3.32
C GLU A 166 14.70 11.43 4.54
N GLY A 167 15.84 10.73 4.41
CA GLY A 167 16.47 10.00 5.52
C GLY A 167 15.99 8.54 5.67
N PHE A 168 15.46 7.93 4.62
CA PHE A 168 15.20 6.50 4.60
C PHE A 168 16.51 5.73 4.44
N ALA A 169 16.87 4.90 5.44
CA ALA A 169 18.16 4.22 5.50
C ALA A 169 18.12 2.74 5.05
N ALA A 170 16.93 2.14 4.97
CA ALA A 170 16.79 0.69 4.70
C ALA A 170 16.70 0.38 3.18
N THR A 171 17.43 1.11 2.34
CA THR A 171 17.42 0.95 0.89
C THR A 171 17.92 -0.43 0.43
N SER A 172 18.85 -1.02 1.19
CA SER A 172 19.37 -2.38 0.93
C SER A 172 18.31 -3.50 1.06
N ALA A 173 17.16 -3.21 1.67
CA ALA A 173 16.04 -4.14 1.69
C ALA A 173 15.40 -4.30 0.30
N PHE A 174 15.52 -3.30 -0.55
CA PHE A 174 14.95 -3.29 -1.89
C PHE A 174 15.93 -3.83 -2.94
N ARG A 175 15.40 -4.61 -3.86
CA ARG A 175 16.11 -5.02 -5.09
C ARG A 175 15.64 -4.15 -6.24
N LEU A 176 16.58 -3.51 -6.93
CA LEU A 176 16.27 -2.70 -8.12
C LEU A 176 16.02 -3.58 -9.33
N VAL A 177 14.99 -3.26 -10.10
CA VAL A 177 14.59 -3.95 -11.32
C VAL A 177 14.34 -2.90 -12.41
N PRO A 178 15.30 -2.67 -13.31
CA PRO A 178 15.17 -1.65 -14.33
C PRO A 178 14.27 -2.11 -15.48
N GLY A 179 13.60 -1.15 -16.13
CA GLY A 179 12.94 -1.35 -17.41
C GLY A 179 11.74 -2.29 -17.38
N VAL A 180 10.99 -2.34 -16.29
CA VAL A 180 9.86 -3.27 -16.12
C VAL A 180 8.63 -2.76 -16.86
N THR A 181 8.01 -3.65 -17.66
CA THR A 181 6.69 -3.39 -18.25
C THR A 181 5.61 -3.68 -17.20
N VAL A 182 4.87 -2.65 -16.80
CA VAL A 182 3.74 -2.76 -15.87
C VAL A 182 2.44 -2.59 -16.64
N GLU A 183 1.49 -3.49 -16.45
CA GLU A 183 0.20 -3.44 -17.13
C GLU A 183 -0.53 -2.12 -16.86
N GLY A 184 -0.93 -1.44 -17.95
CA GLY A 184 -1.63 -0.17 -17.88
C GLY A 184 -0.75 1.05 -17.58
N VAL A 185 0.58 0.91 -17.57
CA VAL A 185 1.53 2.01 -17.48
C VAL A 185 2.17 2.25 -18.84
N ALA A 186 2.24 3.51 -19.27
CA ALA A 186 2.90 3.89 -20.52
C ALA A 186 4.42 3.81 -20.35
N GLY A 187 5.05 2.92 -21.13
CA GLY A 187 6.51 2.72 -21.13
C GLY A 187 7.03 1.91 -19.94
N PRO A 188 8.32 1.55 -19.98
CA PRO A 188 8.97 0.81 -18.92
C PRO A 188 9.18 1.69 -17.68
N VAL A 189 9.14 1.07 -16.51
CA VAL A 189 9.36 1.72 -15.21
C VAL A 189 10.51 1.02 -14.49
N ASP A 190 11.39 1.79 -13.89
CA ASP A 190 12.41 1.26 -12.99
C ASP A 190 11.78 1.07 -11.60
N LEU A 191 11.79 -0.16 -11.14
CA LEU A 191 11.16 -0.55 -9.88
C LEU A 191 12.18 -0.86 -8.79
N ALA A 192 11.75 -0.71 -7.54
CA ALA A 192 12.42 -1.23 -6.36
C ALA A 192 11.44 -2.15 -5.63
N VAL A 193 11.84 -3.39 -5.36
CA VAL A 193 10.94 -4.44 -4.89
C VAL A 193 11.49 -5.17 -3.67
N ILE A 194 10.59 -5.72 -2.87
CA ILE A 194 10.90 -6.69 -1.82
C ILE A 194 10.26 -8.01 -2.21
N ASP A 195 11.09 -9.05 -2.32
CA ASP A 195 10.62 -10.38 -2.70
C ASP A 195 9.84 -11.03 -1.55
N GLN A 196 8.81 -11.79 -1.90
CA GLN A 196 7.92 -12.45 -0.93
C GLN A 196 8.68 -13.40 0.02
N GLU A 197 9.71 -14.07 -0.48
CA GLU A 197 10.51 -15.04 0.29
C GLU A 197 11.31 -14.38 1.42
N LYS A 198 11.81 -13.15 1.21
CA LYS A 198 12.62 -12.43 2.21
C LYS A 198 11.86 -12.07 3.49
N VAL A 199 10.54 -11.99 3.42
CA VAL A 199 9.69 -11.61 4.57
C VAL A 199 9.15 -12.85 5.31
N ALA A 200 9.22 -14.01 4.68
CA ALA A 200 8.74 -15.27 5.27
C ALA A 200 9.74 -15.91 6.25
N GLU A 201 11.02 -15.54 6.22
CA GLU A 201 12.04 -16.04 7.16
C GLU A 201 12.02 -15.21 8.44
N PRO A 202 11.78 -15.82 9.62
CA PRO A 202 11.98 -15.14 10.90
C PRO A 202 13.47 -14.88 11.11
N ALA A 203 13.80 -13.64 11.49
CA ALA A 203 15.16 -13.29 11.95
C ALA A 203 15.49 -14.03 13.25
#